data_f5f89ce04927cca6b376eaeb3c7004da
#
_entry.id   f5f89ce04927cca6b376eaeb3c7004da
#
_cell.length_a   1.000
_cell.length_b   1.000
_cell.length_c   1.000
_cell.angle_alpha   90.00
_cell.angle_beta   90.00
_cell.angle_gamma   90.00
#
_symmetry.space_group_name_H-M   'P 1'
#
loop_
_entity.id
_entity.type
_entity.pdbx_description
1 polymer ?
#
loop_
_entity_poly.entity_id
_entity_poly.type
_entity_poly.pdbx_seq_one_letter_code
_entity_poly.pdbx_strand_id
1 'polypeptide(L)'
;MKSCWVIYNGSLVSDKFADQARLVAEAAERAGVLAEIRKNYEVMMDLQRGIGAPPSFVVFLDKDILLATWLKASGIPVFNDPEVIETCDNKAKQYIRLARAGIPMPRTVIAPKVYPNFSIAGTGYFERVLSDFGLPMIIKEGHGSFGAKVYLIETEEAFYEKVESLRGVDFVFQEFITSSRGRDIRVNTVGGRIVAAMYRHSETDFRANITNGGVAEPVELTDEQQRIALEAARAVGAEFAGVDLLFGPDGRPLVCEVNAAAHIRNIYHVTGINVADVMIEYILEKLQ
;
A
#
# COMPACT_ATOMS: atom_id res chain seq x y z
N MET A 1 11.26 -18.50 24.81
CA MET A 1 10.32 -17.38 24.51
C MET A 1 10.67 -16.89 23.13
N LYS A 2 9.67 -16.72 22.22
CA LYS A 2 9.92 -16.14 20.90
C LYS A 2 10.23 -14.64 21.07
N SER A 3 11.07 -14.08 20.17
CA SER A 3 11.35 -12.65 20.12
C SER A 3 11.04 -12.09 18.73
N CYS A 4 10.68 -10.84 18.63
CA CYS A 4 10.49 -10.18 17.33
C CYS A 4 11.11 -8.78 17.29
N TRP A 5 11.51 -8.37 16.11
CA TRP A 5 11.75 -6.97 15.82
C TRP A 5 10.53 -6.38 15.10
N VAL A 6 10.14 -5.19 15.52
CA VAL A 6 9.16 -4.37 14.82
C VAL A 6 9.94 -3.22 14.18
N ILE A 7 10.14 -3.29 12.86
CA ILE A 7 11.00 -2.34 12.14
C ILE A 7 10.14 -1.29 11.43
N TYR A 8 10.48 -0.02 11.63
CA TYR A 8 9.86 1.12 10.94
C TYR A 8 10.92 2.09 10.42
N ASN A 9 10.53 3.01 9.52
CA ASN A 9 11.43 4.02 8.98
C ASN A 9 11.66 5.16 9.98
N GLY A 10 12.85 5.21 10.56
CA GLY A 10 13.21 6.23 11.53
C GLY A 10 13.61 7.59 10.94
N SER A 11 13.74 7.69 9.61
CA SER A 11 14.02 8.97 8.94
C SER A 11 12.77 9.78 8.62
N LEU A 12 11.57 9.16 8.71
CA LEU A 12 10.31 9.84 8.48
C LEU A 12 9.91 10.66 9.70
N VAL A 13 9.87 11.98 9.53
CA VAL A 13 9.57 12.94 10.60
C VAL A 13 8.06 12.96 10.87
N SER A 14 7.54 11.92 11.51
CA SER A 14 6.14 11.85 11.96
C SER A 14 5.98 10.76 13.01
N ASP A 15 5.37 11.09 14.14
CA ASP A 15 5.11 10.17 15.26
C ASP A 15 4.22 8.98 14.88
N LYS A 16 3.44 9.10 13.80
CA LYS A 16 2.53 8.04 13.35
C LYS A 16 3.23 6.71 13.02
N PHE A 17 4.50 6.75 12.57
CA PHE A 17 5.25 5.53 12.25
C PHE A 17 5.74 4.82 13.51
N ALA A 18 6.27 5.59 14.46
CA ALA A 18 6.65 5.06 15.77
C ALA A 18 5.42 4.58 16.56
N ASP A 19 4.29 5.28 16.43
CA ASP A 19 3.01 4.89 17.05
C ASP A 19 2.50 3.56 16.51
N GLN A 20 2.56 3.35 15.21
CA GLN A 20 2.21 2.05 14.61
C GLN A 20 3.13 0.92 15.10
N ALA A 21 4.43 1.20 15.19
CA ALA A 21 5.39 0.23 15.72
C ALA A 21 5.11 -0.13 17.18
N ARG A 22 4.76 0.85 18.02
CA ARG A 22 4.33 0.61 19.40
C ARG A 22 3.08 -0.28 19.47
N LEU A 23 2.06 -0.02 18.63
CA LEU A 23 0.83 -0.79 18.58
C LEU A 23 1.10 -2.28 18.30
N VAL A 24 2.01 -2.55 17.35
CA VAL A 24 2.41 -3.92 16.99
C VAL A 24 3.26 -4.55 18.08
N ALA A 25 4.20 -3.82 18.69
CA ALA A 25 5.02 -4.33 19.77
C ALA A 25 4.18 -4.69 21.01
N GLU A 26 3.25 -3.84 21.42
CA GLU A 26 2.32 -4.10 22.50
C GLU A 26 1.44 -5.33 22.23
N ALA A 27 1.01 -5.54 20.98
CA ALA A 27 0.27 -6.73 20.58
C ALA A 27 1.15 -8.00 20.73
N ALA A 28 2.43 -7.93 20.32
CA ALA A 28 3.38 -9.02 20.48
C ALA A 28 3.63 -9.36 21.96
N GLU A 29 3.80 -8.35 22.81
CA GLU A 29 3.98 -8.52 24.25
C GLU A 29 2.75 -9.17 24.92
N ARG A 30 1.53 -8.74 24.54
CA ARG A 30 0.29 -9.38 25.00
C ARG A 30 0.21 -10.87 24.62
N ALA A 31 0.78 -11.23 23.47
CA ALA A 31 0.87 -12.62 23.01
C ALA A 31 2.07 -13.40 23.58
N GLY A 32 2.83 -12.84 24.54
CA GLY A 32 3.97 -13.48 25.19
C GLY A 32 5.25 -13.51 24.34
N VAL A 33 5.37 -12.62 23.35
CA VAL A 33 6.57 -12.46 22.52
C VAL A 33 7.38 -11.27 23.03
N LEU A 34 8.70 -11.42 23.17
CA LEU A 34 9.59 -10.32 23.50
C LEU A 34 9.73 -9.42 22.27
N ALA A 35 9.13 -8.24 22.30
CA ALA A 35 9.16 -7.29 21.17
C ALA A 35 10.23 -6.22 21.35
N GLU A 36 10.97 -5.94 20.28
CA GLU A 36 11.93 -4.85 20.22
C GLU A 36 11.61 -3.95 19.01
N ILE A 37 11.34 -2.69 19.27
CA ILE A 37 11.11 -1.69 18.22
C ILE A 37 12.47 -1.21 17.71
N ARG A 38 12.68 -1.25 16.39
CA ARG A 38 13.91 -0.78 15.74
C ARG A 38 13.60 0.15 14.58
N LYS A 39 14.41 1.18 14.44
CA LYS A 39 14.44 1.98 13.21
C LYS A 39 15.27 1.25 12.16
N ASN A 40 14.91 1.39 10.89
CA ASN A 40 15.60 0.71 9.80
C ASN A 40 17.11 0.95 9.83
N TYR A 41 17.58 2.16 10.10
CA TYR A 41 19.01 2.51 10.16
C TYR A 41 19.75 2.01 11.43
N GLU A 42 19.05 1.47 12.43
CA GLU A 42 19.64 0.82 13.61
C GLU A 42 20.04 -0.64 13.31
N VAL A 43 19.60 -1.18 12.17
CA VAL A 43 19.94 -2.52 11.71
C VAL A 43 21.01 -2.43 10.63
N MET A 44 22.25 -2.71 11.00
CA MET A 44 23.37 -2.69 10.05
C MET A 44 23.37 -3.94 9.18
N MET A 45 23.29 -3.77 7.86
CA MET A 45 23.40 -4.84 6.87
C MET A 45 24.89 -5.17 6.60
N ASP A 46 25.52 -5.95 7.47
CA ASP A 46 26.87 -6.45 7.24
C ASP A 46 26.80 -7.80 6.54
N LEU A 47 27.11 -7.80 5.23
CA LEU A 47 26.98 -8.98 4.38
C LEU A 47 27.95 -10.09 4.72
N GLN A 48 29.05 -9.79 5.41
CA GLN A 48 30.09 -10.74 5.80
C GLN A 48 29.89 -11.26 7.22
N ARG A 49 29.51 -10.40 8.16
CA ARG A 49 29.32 -10.77 9.57
C ARG A 49 27.92 -11.25 9.91
N GLY A 50 26.94 -10.87 9.08
CA GLY A 50 25.55 -11.22 9.31
C GLY A 50 24.93 -10.53 10.54
N ILE A 51 23.95 -11.19 11.15
CA ILE A 51 23.20 -10.69 12.32
C ILE A 51 23.65 -11.46 13.56
N GLY A 52 24.19 -10.75 14.55
CA GLY A 52 24.77 -11.38 15.73
C GLY A 52 23.76 -12.10 16.63
N ALA A 53 22.60 -11.54 16.86
CA ALA A 53 21.52 -12.12 17.67
C ALA A 53 20.17 -11.90 16.95
N PRO A 54 19.78 -12.79 16.02
CA PRO A 54 18.57 -12.61 15.24
C PRO A 54 17.29 -12.82 16.09
N PRO A 55 16.19 -12.11 15.80
CA PRO A 55 14.89 -12.39 16.38
C PRO A 55 14.30 -13.66 15.78
N SER A 56 13.25 -14.19 16.40
CA SER A 56 12.49 -15.33 15.84
C SER A 56 11.74 -14.96 14.57
N PHE A 57 11.36 -13.69 14.42
CA PHE A 57 10.72 -13.11 13.23
C PHE A 57 10.79 -11.57 13.24
N VAL A 58 10.46 -10.96 12.12
CA VAL A 58 10.37 -9.50 11.96
C VAL A 58 8.98 -9.11 11.46
N VAL A 59 8.36 -8.12 12.10
CA VAL A 59 7.23 -7.37 11.54
C VAL A 59 7.79 -6.12 10.89
N PHE A 60 7.72 -6.05 9.56
CA PHE A 60 8.37 -5.00 8.78
C PHE A 60 7.34 -3.95 8.32
N LEU A 61 7.37 -2.78 8.94
CA LEU A 61 6.40 -1.69 8.72
C LEU A 61 6.97 -0.57 7.83
N ASP A 62 7.96 -0.91 7.02
CA ASP A 62 8.66 0.03 6.15
C ASP A 62 8.72 -0.47 4.69
N LYS A 63 9.28 0.36 3.82
CA LYS A 63 9.52 0.11 2.40
C LYS A 63 11.01 0.03 2.05
N ASP A 64 11.87 -0.20 3.05
CA ASP A 64 13.30 -0.48 2.85
C ASP A 64 13.46 -1.94 2.38
N ILE A 65 13.24 -2.12 1.06
CA ILE A 65 13.23 -3.44 0.41
C ILE A 65 14.57 -4.16 0.58
N LEU A 66 15.69 -3.43 0.54
CA LEU A 66 17.01 -4.04 0.67
C LEU A 66 17.21 -4.62 2.07
N LEU A 67 16.83 -3.88 3.11
CA LEU A 67 16.89 -4.37 4.49
C LEU A 67 15.98 -5.58 4.69
N ALA A 68 14.72 -5.50 4.23
CA ALA A 68 13.78 -6.62 4.34
C ALA A 68 14.30 -7.87 3.61
N THR A 69 14.85 -7.71 2.40
CA THR A 69 15.45 -8.81 1.61
C THR A 69 16.63 -9.43 2.31
N TRP A 70 17.54 -8.61 2.86
CA TRP A 70 18.70 -9.09 3.58
C TRP A 70 18.33 -9.86 4.85
N LEU A 71 17.37 -9.37 5.62
CA LEU A 71 16.84 -10.06 6.80
C LEU A 71 16.30 -11.44 6.43
N LYS A 72 15.49 -11.54 5.37
CA LYS A 72 14.95 -12.80 4.87
C LYS A 72 16.06 -13.73 4.36
N ALA A 73 17.03 -13.22 3.61
CA ALA A 73 18.19 -13.98 3.12
C ALA A 73 19.08 -14.49 4.26
N SER A 74 19.06 -13.81 5.41
CA SER A 74 19.74 -14.25 6.65
C SER A 74 18.95 -15.31 7.43
N GLY A 75 17.85 -15.84 6.85
CA GLY A 75 17.06 -16.92 7.46
C GLY A 75 16.02 -16.45 8.47
N ILE A 76 15.76 -15.14 8.57
CA ILE A 76 14.77 -14.59 9.50
C ILE A 76 13.43 -14.44 8.77
N PRO A 77 12.32 -15.02 9.29
CA PRO A 77 10.98 -14.76 8.76
C PRO A 77 10.62 -13.27 8.82
N VAL A 78 10.26 -12.67 7.68
CA VAL A 78 9.88 -11.26 7.57
C VAL A 78 8.42 -11.16 7.10
N PHE A 79 7.61 -10.38 7.78
CA PHE A 79 6.18 -10.16 7.53
C PHE A 79 5.88 -8.66 7.28
N ASN A 80 5.32 -8.26 6.11
CA ASN A 80 5.13 -9.05 4.90
C ASN A 80 6.45 -9.47 4.26
N ASP A 81 6.37 -10.44 3.35
CA ASP A 81 7.51 -10.85 2.52
C ASP A 81 8.07 -9.65 1.74
N PRO A 82 9.40 -9.50 1.59
CA PRO A 82 10.03 -8.41 0.85
C PRO A 82 9.50 -8.24 -0.60
N GLU A 83 9.21 -9.34 -1.30
CA GLU A 83 8.63 -9.28 -2.66
C GLU A 83 7.23 -8.68 -2.66
N VAL A 84 6.45 -8.94 -1.61
CA VAL A 84 5.12 -8.36 -1.41
C VAL A 84 5.23 -6.86 -1.16
N ILE A 85 6.15 -6.45 -0.27
CA ILE A 85 6.39 -5.03 0.03
C ILE A 85 6.80 -4.30 -1.25
N GLU A 86 7.74 -4.83 -2.03
CA GLU A 86 8.19 -4.26 -3.29
C GLU A 86 7.05 -4.15 -4.32
N THR A 87 6.25 -5.22 -4.43
CA THR A 87 5.09 -5.23 -5.35
C THR A 87 4.07 -4.17 -4.96
N CYS A 88 3.75 -4.05 -3.69
CA CYS A 88 2.76 -3.08 -3.21
C CYS A 88 3.28 -1.64 -3.20
N ASP A 89 4.59 -1.42 -3.06
CA ASP A 89 5.18 -0.09 -3.14
C ASP A 89 5.24 0.46 -4.58
N ASN A 90 5.30 -0.40 -5.59
CA ASN A 90 5.32 0.00 -6.99
C ASN A 90 3.96 -0.22 -7.66
N LYS A 91 3.23 0.88 -7.95
CA LYS A 91 1.89 0.83 -8.54
C LYS A 91 1.81 0.05 -9.85
N ALA A 92 2.82 0.19 -10.71
CA ALA A 92 2.83 -0.55 -11.98
C ALA A 92 2.96 -2.06 -11.75
N LYS A 93 3.87 -2.51 -10.86
CA LYS A 93 4.00 -3.92 -10.49
C LYS A 93 2.72 -4.46 -9.87
N GLN A 94 2.10 -3.69 -8.97
CA GLN A 94 0.86 -4.05 -8.32
C GLN A 94 -0.28 -4.23 -9.34
N TYR A 95 -0.48 -3.26 -10.24
CA TYR A 95 -1.54 -3.34 -11.25
C TYR A 95 -1.33 -4.48 -12.25
N ILE A 96 -0.09 -4.83 -12.60
CA ILE A 96 0.19 -6.02 -13.40
C ILE A 96 -0.27 -7.30 -12.68
N ARG A 97 0.00 -7.42 -11.36
CA ARG A 97 -0.44 -8.58 -10.57
C ARG A 97 -1.97 -8.65 -10.48
N LEU A 98 -2.63 -7.53 -10.18
CA LEU A 98 -4.09 -7.44 -10.09
C LEU A 98 -4.76 -7.78 -11.45
N ALA A 99 -4.28 -7.20 -12.55
CA ALA A 99 -4.81 -7.46 -13.89
C ALA A 99 -4.68 -8.94 -14.29
N ARG A 100 -3.51 -9.56 -14.02
CA ARG A 100 -3.29 -11.00 -14.30
C ARG A 100 -4.21 -11.92 -13.48
N ALA A 101 -4.60 -11.47 -12.29
CA ALA A 101 -5.55 -12.20 -11.44
C ALA A 101 -7.02 -11.89 -11.78
N GLY A 102 -7.30 -11.04 -12.78
CA GLY A 102 -8.66 -10.65 -13.15
C GLY A 102 -9.37 -9.78 -12.13
N ILE A 103 -8.63 -9.10 -11.25
CA ILE A 103 -9.20 -8.25 -10.21
C ILE A 103 -9.79 -6.98 -10.84
N PRO A 104 -11.06 -6.63 -10.55
CA PRO A 104 -11.66 -5.39 -11.01
C PRO A 104 -10.89 -4.17 -10.49
N MET A 105 -10.45 -3.31 -11.41
CA MET A 105 -9.74 -2.07 -11.09
C MET A 105 -10.05 -1.02 -12.17
N PRO A 106 -9.84 0.28 -11.91
CA PRO A 106 -9.96 1.29 -12.95
C PRO A 106 -9.04 0.98 -14.13
N ARG A 107 -9.50 1.29 -15.36
CA ARG A 107 -8.67 1.14 -16.55
C ARG A 107 -7.32 1.82 -16.32
N THR A 108 -6.23 1.11 -16.56
CA THR A 108 -4.88 1.57 -16.26
C THR A 108 -3.93 1.28 -17.43
N VAL A 109 -3.13 2.26 -17.80
CA VAL A 109 -2.02 2.14 -18.77
C VAL A 109 -0.73 2.52 -18.06
N ILE A 110 0.27 1.65 -18.14
CA ILE A 110 1.60 1.91 -17.59
C ILE A 110 2.38 2.72 -18.62
N ALA A 111 2.93 3.86 -18.21
CA ALA A 111 3.78 4.67 -19.07
C ALA A 111 5.07 3.91 -19.43
N PRO A 112 5.58 4.05 -20.66
CA PRO A 112 6.86 3.47 -21.03
C PRO A 112 7.99 4.10 -20.21
N LYS A 113 9.05 3.33 -19.95
CA LYS A 113 10.25 3.85 -19.28
C LYS A 113 10.90 4.92 -20.13
N VAL A 114 11.03 6.12 -19.57
CA VAL A 114 11.76 7.23 -20.19
C VAL A 114 12.91 7.63 -19.26
N TYR A 115 14.10 7.77 -19.83
CA TYR A 115 15.26 8.25 -19.05
C TYR A 115 15.20 9.79 -18.90
N PRO A 116 15.79 10.39 -17.84
CA PRO A 116 15.63 11.82 -17.52
C PRO A 116 15.99 12.78 -18.66
N ASN A 117 16.97 12.40 -19.50
CA ASN A 117 17.48 13.24 -20.61
C ASN A 117 16.81 12.95 -21.97
N PHE A 118 15.77 12.11 -21.99
CA PHE A 118 15.07 11.72 -23.21
C PHE A 118 13.59 12.06 -23.11
N SER A 119 12.93 12.13 -24.27
CA SER A 119 11.50 12.38 -24.36
C SER A 119 10.89 11.47 -25.42
N ILE A 120 9.64 11.08 -25.20
CA ILE A 120 8.80 10.42 -26.21
C ILE A 120 7.79 11.39 -26.82
N ALA A 121 7.94 12.70 -26.57
CA ALA A 121 7.13 13.71 -27.23
C ALA A 121 7.31 13.63 -28.76
N GLY A 122 6.21 13.86 -29.48
CA GLY A 122 6.19 13.75 -30.95
C GLY A 122 6.10 12.32 -31.51
N THR A 123 6.02 11.29 -30.66
CA THR A 123 5.77 9.90 -31.11
C THR A 123 4.28 9.57 -31.29
N GLY A 124 3.38 10.49 -30.95
CA GLY A 124 1.94 10.27 -30.90
C GLY A 124 1.49 9.38 -29.73
N TYR A 125 2.37 9.03 -28.78
CA TYR A 125 2.03 8.14 -27.67
C TYR A 125 1.08 8.82 -26.67
N PHE A 126 1.42 10.04 -26.25
CA PHE A 126 0.62 10.78 -25.27
C PHE A 126 -0.72 11.23 -25.86
N GLU A 127 -0.74 11.60 -27.14
CA GLU A 127 -1.96 11.94 -27.89
C GLU A 127 -2.92 10.73 -27.91
N ARG A 128 -2.41 9.50 -28.12
CA ARG A 128 -3.22 8.29 -28.07
C ARG A 128 -3.76 8.02 -26.66
N VAL A 129 -2.93 8.20 -25.62
CA VAL A 129 -3.38 8.05 -24.23
C VAL A 129 -4.51 9.02 -23.92
N LEU A 130 -4.33 10.30 -24.29
CA LEU A 130 -5.32 11.35 -24.05
C LEU A 130 -6.63 11.07 -24.81
N SER A 131 -6.54 10.65 -26.07
CA SER A 131 -7.69 10.27 -26.88
C SER A 131 -8.43 9.04 -26.32
N ASP A 132 -7.68 8.05 -25.80
CA ASP A 132 -8.22 6.79 -25.30
C ASP A 132 -8.90 6.91 -23.92
N PHE A 133 -8.40 7.78 -23.04
CA PHE A 133 -8.95 7.98 -21.69
C PHE A 133 -9.95 9.12 -21.62
N GLY A 134 -9.70 10.20 -22.37
CA GLY A 134 -10.38 11.47 -22.18
C GLY A 134 -10.00 12.12 -20.83
N LEU A 135 -10.64 13.23 -20.54
CA LEU A 135 -10.48 13.99 -19.29
C LEU A 135 -11.81 14.03 -18.52
N PRO A 136 -11.80 14.06 -17.20
CA PRO A 136 -10.63 14.00 -16.35
C PRO A 136 -10.01 12.60 -16.26
N MET A 137 -8.69 12.53 -16.01
CA MET A 137 -7.98 11.27 -15.73
C MET A 137 -7.06 11.40 -14.51
N ILE A 138 -6.55 10.28 -14.03
CA ILE A 138 -5.56 10.23 -12.95
C ILE A 138 -4.18 9.87 -13.52
N ILE A 139 -3.15 10.58 -13.07
CA ILE A 139 -1.75 10.16 -13.20
C ILE A 139 -1.23 9.82 -11.80
N LYS A 140 -0.57 8.65 -11.67
CA LYS A 140 0.06 8.24 -10.41
C LYS A 140 1.52 7.91 -10.64
N GLU A 141 2.43 8.48 -9.84
CA GLU A 141 3.82 8.02 -9.83
C GLU A 141 3.91 6.57 -9.32
N GLY A 142 4.87 5.82 -9.83
CA GLY A 142 5.07 4.41 -9.48
C GLY A 142 5.22 4.20 -7.97
N HIS A 143 6.02 5.06 -7.32
CA HIS A 143 6.25 5.05 -5.87
C HIS A 143 5.61 6.27 -5.21
N GLY A 144 4.91 6.07 -4.11
CA GLY A 144 4.29 7.15 -3.35
C GLY A 144 3.32 6.61 -2.30
N SER A 145 3.12 7.42 -1.24
CA SER A 145 2.24 7.07 -0.13
C SER A 145 1.28 8.22 0.17
N PHE A 146 0.19 7.93 0.87
CA PHE A 146 -0.77 8.92 1.38
C PHE A 146 -1.40 9.82 0.30
N GLY A 147 -1.47 9.36 -0.95
CA GLY A 147 -2.00 10.12 -2.07
C GLY A 147 -1.14 11.30 -2.55
N ALA A 148 0.06 11.50 -2.00
CA ALA A 148 0.90 12.67 -2.30
C ALA A 148 1.35 12.76 -3.77
N LYS A 149 1.40 11.62 -4.47
CA LYS A 149 1.85 11.51 -5.86
C LYS A 149 0.75 10.97 -6.78
N VAL A 150 -0.47 11.43 -6.53
CA VAL A 150 -1.68 11.13 -7.31
C VAL A 150 -2.27 12.44 -7.78
N TYR A 151 -2.39 12.61 -9.09
CA TYR A 151 -2.76 13.85 -9.74
C TYR A 151 -4.04 13.68 -10.54
N LEU A 152 -5.03 14.53 -10.27
CA LEU A 152 -6.23 14.66 -11.12
C LEU A 152 -5.90 15.64 -12.25
N ILE A 153 -6.04 15.16 -13.46
CA ILE A 153 -5.74 15.92 -14.70
C ILE A 153 -7.07 16.25 -15.36
N GLU A 154 -7.38 17.53 -15.46
CA GLU A 154 -8.66 18.03 -15.95
C GLU A 154 -8.55 18.77 -17.30
N THR A 155 -7.32 19.18 -17.70
CA THR A 155 -7.09 19.84 -18.99
C THR A 155 -5.93 19.21 -19.75
N GLU A 156 -5.89 19.43 -21.05
CA GLU A 156 -4.83 18.96 -21.93
C GLU A 156 -3.47 19.60 -21.60
N GLU A 157 -3.47 20.89 -21.26
CA GLU A 157 -2.25 21.60 -20.84
C GLU A 157 -1.66 20.97 -19.58
N ALA A 158 -2.50 20.71 -18.55
CA ALA A 158 -2.08 20.07 -17.32
C ALA A 158 -1.57 18.64 -17.56
N PHE A 159 -2.14 17.92 -18.54
CA PHE A 159 -1.66 16.60 -18.96
C PHE A 159 -0.22 16.66 -19.47
N TYR A 160 0.06 17.53 -20.45
CA TYR A 160 1.40 17.63 -21.04
C TYR A 160 2.43 18.17 -20.04
N GLU A 161 2.08 19.17 -19.23
CA GLU A 161 2.93 19.64 -18.14
C GLU A 161 3.29 18.52 -17.15
N LYS A 162 2.29 17.70 -16.77
CA LYS A 162 2.52 16.63 -15.83
C LYS A 162 3.42 15.53 -16.42
N VAL A 163 3.17 15.04 -17.62
CA VAL A 163 4.00 13.99 -18.22
C VAL A 163 5.44 14.47 -18.46
N GLU A 164 5.61 15.73 -18.81
CA GLU A 164 6.93 16.34 -18.95
C GLU A 164 7.68 16.40 -17.60
N SER A 165 6.99 16.76 -16.53
CA SER A 165 7.57 16.80 -15.17
C SER A 165 7.97 15.41 -14.63
N LEU A 166 7.46 14.34 -15.22
CA LEU A 166 7.69 12.96 -14.79
C LEU A 166 8.78 12.24 -15.60
N ARG A 167 9.62 12.96 -16.37
CA ARG A 167 10.77 12.37 -17.06
C ARG A 167 11.68 11.63 -16.05
N GLY A 168 11.97 10.37 -16.35
CA GLY A 168 12.79 9.50 -15.49
C GLY A 168 12.06 8.88 -14.31
N VAL A 169 10.79 9.22 -14.12
CA VAL A 169 9.92 8.64 -13.08
C VAL A 169 9.01 7.59 -13.71
N ASP A 170 8.85 6.45 -13.06
CA ASP A 170 7.83 5.47 -13.47
C ASP A 170 6.45 5.96 -13.02
N PHE A 171 5.47 5.92 -13.91
CA PHE A 171 4.10 6.34 -13.60
C PHE A 171 3.05 5.60 -14.42
N VAL A 172 1.81 5.75 -14.03
CA VAL A 172 0.67 5.15 -14.74
C VAL A 172 -0.40 6.20 -15.01
N PHE A 173 -1.12 6.02 -16.13
CA PHE A 173 -2.38 6.70 -16.42
C PHE A 173 -3.52 5.81 -15.95
N GLN A 174 -4.53 6.40 -15.32
CA GLN A 174 -5.66 5.65 -14.81
C GLN A 174 -6.96 6.42 -15.01
N GLU A 175 -8.02 5.68 -15.31
CA GLU A 175 -9.37 6.21 -15.38
C GLU A 175 -9.76 6.89 -14.05
N PHE A 176 -10.35 8.07 -14.13
CA PHE A 176 -10.93 8.72 -12.97
C PHE A 176 -12.35 8.20 -12.72
N ILE A 177 -12.53 7.52 -11.61
CA ILE A 177 -13.84 6.97 -11.21
C ILE A 177 -14.66 8.06 -10.52
N THR A 178 -15.43 8.79 -11.31
CA THR A 178 -16.23 9.94 -10.85
C THR A 178 -17.21 9.57 -9.75
N SER A 179 -17.81 8.38 -9.81
CA SER A 179 -18.70 7.85 -8.77
C SER A 179 -18.02 7.64 -7.43
N SER A 180 -16.70 7.61 -7.40
CA SER A 180 -15.89 7.47 -6.17
C SER A 180 -15.11 8.75 -5.82
N ARG A 181 -15.48 9.89 -6.42
CA ARG A 181 -14.81 11.17 -6.10
C ARG A 181 -14.94 11.45 -4.60
N GLY A 182 -13.79 11.61 -3.93
CA GLY A 182 -13.72 11.92 -2.50
C GLY A 182 -14.21 10.81 -1.57
N ARG A 183 -14.35 9.56 -2.04
CA ARG A 183 -14.81 8.46 -1.18
C ARG A 183 -14.25 7.12 -1.60
N ASP A 184 -13.96 6.28 -0.61
CA ASP A 184 -13.50 4.90 -0.78
C ASP A 184 -13.79 4.06 0.46
N ILE A 185 -13.47 2.77 0.39
CA ILE A 185 -13.49 1.86 1.54
C ILE A 185 -12.08 1.32 1.74
N ARG A 186 -11.53 1.45 2.96
CA ARG A 186 -10.32 0.75 3.40
C ARG A 186 -10.71 -0.56 4.08
N VAL A 187 -10.24 -1.68 3.53
CA VAL A 187 -10.43 -3.01 4.11
C VAL A 187 -9.08 -3.53 4.62
N ASN A 188 -8.99 -3.85 5.91
CA ASN A 188 -7.81 -4.50 6.46
C ASN A 188 -7.98 -6.02 6.46
N THR A 189 -7.01 -6.71 5.86
CA THR A 189 -6.97 -8.18 5.75
C THR A 189 -5.74 -8.73 6.45
N VAL A 190 -5.87 -9.89 7.09
CA VAL A 190 -4.77 -10.65 7.72
C VAL A 190 -5.01 -12.13 7.47
N GLY A 191 -4.01 -12.85 6.96
CA GLY A 191 -4.06 -14.30 6.78
C GLY A 191 -5.23 -14.79 5.92
N GLY A 192 -5.64 -14.00 4.90
CA GLY A 192 -6.78 -14.33 4.04
C GLY A 192 -8.15 -14.10 4.68
N ARG A 193 -8.24 -13.39 5.81
CA ARG A 193 -9.47 -13.01 6.50
C ARG A 193 -9.61 -11.49 6.54
N ILE A 194 -10.83 -10.96 6.47
CA ILE A 194 -11.14 -9.56 6.72
C ILE A 194 -11.16 -9.34 8.23
N VAL A 195 -10.44 -8.33 8.68
CA VAL A 195 -10.32 -7.98 10.10
C VAL A 195 -11.21 -6.79 10.45
N ALA A 196 -11.13 -5.74 9.65
CA ALA A 196 -11.90 -4.52 9.85
C ALA A 196 -12.03 -3.74 8.54
N ALA A 197 -13.08 -2.91 8.45
CA ALA A 197 -13.28 -2.02 7.32
C ALA A 197 -13.75 -0.64 7.79
N MET A 198 -13.39 0.41 7.05
CA MET A 198 -13.87 1.77 7.26
C MET A 198 -14.18 2.43 5.92
N TYR A 199 -15.30 3.12 5.86
CA TYR A 199 -15.62 4.06 4.80
C TYR A 199 -14.89 5.37 5.06
N ARG A 200 -14.26 5.93 4.01
CA ARG A 200 -13.56 7.21 4.10
C ARG A 200 -14.18 8.18 3.10
N HIS A 201 -14.32 9.43 3.48
CA HIS A 201 -14.82 10.47 2.58
C HIS A 201 -14.18 11.83 2.86
N SER A 202 -14.13 12.67 1.82
CA SER A 202 -13.70 14.06 1.86
C SER A 202 -14.62 14.90 0.98
N GLU A 203 -15.02 16.07 1.46
CA GLU A 203 -15.82 17.03 0.68
C GLU A 203 -14.95 17.97 -0.15
N THR A 204 -13.66 18.08 0.17
CA THR A 204 -12.75 19.08 -0.39
C THR A 204 -11.67 18.50 -1.29
N ASP A 205 -11.35 17.20 -1.18
CA ASP A 205 -10.34 16.53 -2.00
C ASP A 205 -11.00 15.39 -2.80
N PHE A 206 -10.54 15.15 -4.02
CA PHE A 206 -11.00 14.01 -4.82
C PHE A 206 -10.54 12.66 -4.22
N ARG A 207 -9.55 12.67 -3.33
CA ARG A 207 -9.05 11.53 -2.55
C ARG A 207 -9.72 11.50 -1.19
N ALA A 208 -10.00 10.31 -0.66
CA ALA A 208 -10.63 10.11 0.64
C ALA A 208 -9.64 9.95 1.82
N ASN A 209 -8.33 10.17 1.58
CA ASN A 209 -7.30 9.92 2.57
C ASN A 209 -7.47 10.80 3.82
N ILE A 210 -7.49 10.19 5.02
CA ILE A 210 -7.59 10.89 6.31
C ILE A 210 -6.43 11.89 6.48
N THR A 211 -5.24 11.56 5.98
CA THR A 211 -4.08 12.45 6.02
C THR A 211 -4.31 13.77 5.27
N ASN A 212 -5.24 13.79 4.33
CA ASN A 212 -5.62 14.97 3.53
C ASN A 212 -6.93 15.62 4.04
N GLY A 213 -7.33 15.35 5.29
CA GLY A 213 -8.53 15.92 5.89
C GLY A 213 -9.80 15.09 5.68
N GLY A 214 -9.70 13.88 5.15
CA GLY A 214 -10.84 12.96 5.06
C GLY A 214 -11.34 12.49 6.42
N VAL A 215 -12.61 12.16 6.49
CA VAL A 215 -13.29 11.57 7.64
C VAL A 215 -13.46 10.07 7.41
N ALA A 216 -13.52 9.29 8.50
CA ALA A 216 -13.75 7.85 8.40
C ALA A 216 -14.81 7.39 9.41
N GLU A 217 -15.59 6.39 8.99
CA GLU A 217 -16.62 5.76 9.81
C GLU A 217 -16.66 4.24 9.59
N PRO A 218 -17.15 3.44 10.53
CA PRO A 218 -17.30 2.00 10.36
C PRO A 218 -18.20 1.70 9.17
N VAL A 219 -17.92 0.60 8.46
CA VAL A 219 -18.75 0.15 7.33
C VAL A 219 -18.92 -1.36 7.34
N GLU A 220 -20.11 -1.82 7.04
CA GLU A 220 -20.37 -3.23 6.73
C GLU A 220 -20.13 -3.47 5.24
N LEU A 221 -19.32 -4.48 4.94
CA LEU A 221 -18.96 -4.82 3.56
C LEU A 221 -19.99 -5.75 2.93
N THR A 222 -20.33 -5.51 1.68
CA THR A 222 -21.06 -6.50 0.87
C THR A 222 -20.19 -7.72 0.60
N ASP A 223 -20.80 -8.86 0.27
CA ASP A 223 -20.08 -10.09 -0.08
C ASP A 223 -19.10 -9.88 -1.25
N GLU A 224 -19.48 -9.06 -2.22
CA GLU A 224 -18.63 -8.74 -3.35
C GLU A 224 -17.42 -7.90 -2.95
N GLN A 225 -17.59 -6.90 -2.08
CA GLN A 225 -16.48 -6.11 -1.54
C GLN A 225 -15.50 -6.98 -0.73
N GLN A 226 -16.05 -7.88 0.10
CA GLN A 226 -15.22 -8.83 0.86
C GLN A 226 -14.40 -9.72 -0.07
N ARG A 227 -15.05 -10.36 -1.03
CA ARG A 227 -14.41 -11.25 -1.99
C ARG A 227 -13.30 -10.55 -2.76
N ILE A 228 -13.58 -9.36 -3.34
CA ILE A 228 -12.61 -8.62 -4.14
C ILE A 228 -11.42 -8.15 -3.29
N ALA A 229 -11.64 -7.69 -2.05
CA ALA A 229 -10.55 -7.31 -1.14
C ALA A 229 -9.63 -8.49 -0.83
N LEU A 230 -10.18 -9.66 -0.53
CA LEU A 230 -9.40 -10.88 -0.25
C LEU A 230 -8.66 -11.39 -1.50
N GLU A 231 -9.30 -11.38 -2.64
CA GLU A 231 -8.68 -11.77 -3.92
C GLU A 231 -7.54 -10.82 -4.30
N ALA A 232 -7.71 -9.49 -4.09
CA ALA A 232 -6.66 -8.50 -4.34
C ALA A 232 -5.44 -8.69 -3.44
N ALA A 233 -5.65 -8.89 -2.12
CA ALA A 233 -4.57 -9.18 -1.18
C ALA A 233 -3.81 -10.46 -1.57
N ARG A 234 -4.55 -11.51 -1.96
CA ARG A 234 -3.97 -12.78 -2.44
C ARG A 234 -3.19 -12.61 -3.75
N ALA A 235 -3.69 -11.80 -4.71
CA ALA A 235 -3.05 -11.57 -5.99
C ALA A 235 -1.65 -10.96 -5.87
N VAL A 236 -1.43 -10.13 -4.86
CA VAL A 236 -0.12 -9.55 -4.55
C VAL A 236 0.69 -10.41 -3.56
N GLY A 237 0.10 -11.46 -2.98
CA GLY A 237 0.74 -12.34 -2.01
C GLY A 237 0.79 -11.79 -0.58
N ALA A 238 -0.02 -10.78 -0.26
CA ALA A 238 0.02 -10.12 1.04
C ALA A 238 -0.56 -10.98 2.15
N GLU A 239 0.18 -11.13 3.24
CA GLU A 239 -0.27 -11.79 4.46
C GLU A 239 -1.14 -10.86 5.31
N PHE A 240 -0.81 -9.58 5.31
CA PHE A 240 -1.68 -8.51 5.82
C PHE A 240 -1.59 -7.28 4.92
N ALA A 241 -2.72 -6.67 4.70
CA ALA A 241 -2.84 -5.52 3.82
C ALA A 241 -4.00 -4.58 4.20
N GLY A 242 -3.87 -3.34 3.74
CA GLY A 242 -5.00 -2.43 3.59
C GLY A 242 -5.38 -2.32 2.12
N VAL A 243 -6.53 -2.85 1.75
CA VAL A 243 -7.06 -2.79 0.39
C VAL A 243 -8.00 -1.60 0.27
N ASP A 244 -7.76 -0.72 -0.69
CA ASP A 244 -8.63 0.43 -0.98
C ASP A 244 -9.56 0.10 -2.14
N LEU A 245 -10.88 0.19 -1.89
CA LEU A 245 -11.93 -0.07 -2.85
C LEU A 245 -12.65 1.21 -3.24
N LEU A 246 -12.72 1.48 -4.54
CA LEU A 246 -13.52 2.55 -5.12
C LEU A 246 -14.94 2.02 -5.45
N PHE A 247 -15.88 2.93 -5.53
CA PHE A 247 -17.25 2.68 -6.01
C PHE A 247 -17.28 2.88 -7.53
N GLY A 248 -17.37 1.81 -8.29
CA GLY A 248 -17.52 1.85 -9.74
C GLY A 248 -18.82 2.53 -10.20
N PRO A 249 -18.95 2.85 -11.50
CA PRO A 249 -20.16 3.55 -12.03
C PRO A 249 -21.47 2.79 -11.79
N ASP A 250 -21.42 1.48 -11.74
CA ASP A 250 -22.54 0.57 -11.48
C ASP A 250 -22.65 0.13 -10.01
N GLY A 251 -21.85 0.76 -9.12
CA GLY A 251 -21.79 0.44 -7.69
C GLY A 251 -20.87 -0.74 -7.35
N ARG A 252 -20.37 -1.50 -8.34
CA ARG A 252 -19.42 -2.59 -8.07
C ARG A 252 -18.07 -2.07 -7.58
N PRO A 253 -17.41 -2.78 -6.65
CA PRO A 253 -16.11 -2.36 -6.13
C PRO A 253 -15.01 -2.50 -7.17
N LEU A 254 -14.12 -1.49 -7.23
CA LEU A 254 -12.88 -1.49 -8.02
C LEU A 254 -11.70 -1.33 -7.07
N VAL A 255 -10.66 -2.16 -7.22
CA VAL A 255 -9.45 -2.03 -6.39
C VAL A 255 -8.65 -0.82 -6.82
N CYS A 256 -8.48 0.14 -5.91
CA CYS A 256 -7.64 1.32 -6.11
C CYS A 256 -6.16 1.00 -5.87
N GLU A 257 -5.87 0.34 -4.75
CA GLU A 257 -4.53 -0.11 -4.39
C GLU A 257 -4.56 -1.13 -3.23
N VAL A 258 -3.46 -1.87 -3.07
CA VAL A 258 -3.20 -2.76 -1.95
C VAL A 258 -1.95 -2.28 -1.22
N ASN A 259 -2.06 -2.01 0.07
CA ASN A 259 -0.99 -1.48 0.91
C ASN A 259 -0.47 -2.55 1.87
N ALA A 260 0.75 -3.05 1.66
CA ALA A 260 1.38 -4.07 2.50
C ALA A 260 1.81 -3.56 3.90
N ALA A 261 1.95 -2.25 4.08
CA ALA A 261 2.26 -1.60 5.35
C ALA A 261 1.21 -0.53 5.69
N ALA A 262 -0.08 -0.90 5.60
CA ALA A 262 -1.18 0.01 5.88
C ALA A 262 -1.16 0.49 7.34
N HIS A 263 -1.42 1.79 7.54
CA HIS A 263 -1.57 2.34 8.89
C HIS A 263 -2.83 1.81 9.56
N ILE A 264 -2.69 1.22 10.75
CA ILE A 264 -3.77 0.54 11.49
C ILE A 264 -4.34 1.36 12.64
N ARG A 265 -3.74 2.52 13.01
CA ARG A 265 -4.24 3.36 14.10
C ARG A 265 -5.64 3.93 13.80
N ASN A 266 -5.84 4.44 12.60
CA ASN A 266 -7.12 5.07 12.25
C ASN A 266 -8.26 4.06 12.26
N ILE A 267 -8.07 2.87 11.69
CA ILE A 267 -9.10 1.84 11.70
C ILE A 267 -9.37 1.33 13.12
N TYR A 268 -8.35 1.27 13.98
CA TYR A 268 -8.54 0.96 15.40
C TYR A 268 -9.42 2.01 16.09
N HIS A 269 -9.16 3.31 15.86
CA HIS A 269 -10.00 4.37 16.44
C HIS A 269 -11.44 4.33 15.93
N VAL A 270 -11.64 4.02 14.64
CA VAL A 270 -12.96 4.00 14.00
C VAL A 270 -13.77 2.78 14.40
N THR A 271 -13.15 1.60 14.48
CA THR A 271 -13.87 0.32 14.64
C THR A 271 -13.72 -0.30 16.04
N GLY A 272 -12.76 0.15 16.84
CA GLY A 272 -12.36 -0.50 18.09
C GLY A 272 -11.58 -1.81 17.91
N ILE A 273 -11.31 -2.23 16.65
CA ILE A 273 -10.61 -3.48 16.34
C ILE A 273 -9.12 -3.21 16.17
N ASN A 274 -8.30 -3.81 17.04
CA ASN A 274 -6.85 -3.71 16.91
C ASN A 274 -6.31 -4.74 15.92
N VAL A 275 -6.05 -4.33 14.69
CA VAL A 275 -5.51 -5.20 13.63
C VAL A 275 -4.16 -5.82 14.02
N ALA A 276 -3.36 -5.15 14.86
CA ALA A 276 -2.06 -5.66 15.31
C ALA A 276 -2.18 -6.98 16.10
N ASP A 277 -3.23 -7.15 16.93
CA ASP A 277 -3.43 -8.39 17.67
C ASP A 277 -3.64 -9.56 16.71
N VAL A 278 -4.47 -9.36 15.67
CA VAL A 278 -4.74 -10.39 14.65
C VAL A 278 -3.49 -10.68 13.80
N MET A 279 -2.66 -9.66 13.50
CA MET A 279 -1.38 -9.85 12.79
C MET A 279 -0.44 -10.76 13.60
N ILE A 280 -0.27 -10.48 14.87
CA ILE A 280 0.63 -11.29 15.74
C ILE A 280 0.10 -12.70 15.92
N GLU A 281 -1.20 -12.88 16.17
CA GLU A 281 -1.84 -14.20 16.23
C GLU A 281 -1.54 -15.01 14.97
N TYR A 282 -1.81 -14.46 13.78
CA TYR A 282 -1.54 -15.10 12.50
C TYR A 282 -0.06 -15.47 12.32
N ILE A 283 0.86 -14.55 12.66
CA ILE A 283 2.30 -14.83 12.57
C ILE A 283 2.70 -16.00 13.47
N LEU A 284 2.19 -16.03 14.70
CA LEU A 284 2.49 -17.09 15.64
C LEU A 284 1.94 -18.45 15.21
N GLU A 285 0.74 -18.48 14.60
CA GLU A 285 0.16 -19.69 13.99
C GLU A 285 1.05 -20.20 12.84
N LYS A 286 1.51 -19.30 11.99
CA LYS A 286 2.33 -19.65 10.81
C LYS A 286 3.74 -20.13 11.16
N LEU A 287 4.27 -19.78 12.34
CA LEU A 287 5.59 -20.16 12.83
C LEU A 287 5.58 -21.40 13.75
N GLN A 288 4.43 -22.07 13.91
CA GLN A 288 4.35 -23.37 14.58
C GLN A 288 4.80 -24.48 13.66
#